data_229e81d00d493da71c0f5b6db8c8f704
#
_entry.id   229e81d00d493da71c0f5b6db8c8f704
#
_cell.length_a   1.000
_cell.length_b   1.000
_cell.length_c   1.000
_cell.angle_alpha   90.00
_cell.angle_beta   90.00
_cell.angle_gamma   90.00
#
_symmetry.space_group_name_H-M   'P 1'
#
loop_
_entity.id
_entity.type
_entity.pdbx_description
1 polymer ?
#
loop_
_entity_poly.entity_id
_entity_poly.type
_entity_poly.pdbx_seq_one_letter_code
_entity_poly.pdbx_strand_id
1 'polypeptide(L)'
;MATICFVCEGAYPYVVGGVSAWVHELITSNPQHDFKILCIIPDEKFAKLKYQIPKNVVEIKNILMDSSLNFSYSSFIKAGLQKNEEKKDSIKELIRFQVDGNADEKLNIIEKLFSKEMGSPLEIILSQEYW
;
A
#
# COMPACT_ATOMS: atom_id res chain seq x y z
N MET A 1 4.56 -26.16 -10.00
CA MET A 1 4.69 -24.81 -10.56
C MET A 1 3.69 -23.92 -9.82
N ALA A 2 4.13 -22.81 -9.23
CA ALA A 2 3.26 -21.89 -8.51
C ALA A 2 3.60 -20.45 -8.97
N THR A 3 2.63 -19.55 -8.87
CA THR A 3 2.86 -18.11 -9.04
C THR A 3 2.95 -17.48 -7.68
N ILE A 4 4.07 -16.82 -7.39
CA ILE A 4 4.39 -16.20 -6.10
C ILE A 4 4.47 -14.69 -6.29
N CYS A 5 3.78 -13.93 -5.44
CA CYS A 5 3.84 -12.47 -5.47
C CYS A 5 4.69 -11.96 -4.30
N PHE A 6 5.74 -11.19 -4.63
CA PHE A 6 6.48 -10.41 -3.65
C PHE A 6 5.98 -8.99 -3.60
N VAL A 7 5.74 -8.49 -2.39
CA VAL A 7 5.47 -7.07 -2.14
C VAL A 7 6.75 -6.45 -1.60
N CYS A 8 7.33 -5.52 -2.36
CA CYS A 8 8.62 -4.90 -2.05
C CYS A 8 8.42 -3.38 -1.86
N GLU A 9 8.71 -2.88 -0.66
CA GLU A 9 8.68 -1.45 -0.38
C GLU A 9 10.08 -0.87 -0.54
N GLY A 10 10.26 0.04 -1.51
CA GLY A 10 11.51 0.78 -1.74
C GLY A 10 12.76 -0.09 -1.90
N ALA A 11 12.61 -1.36 -2.30
CA ALA A 11 13.70 -2.33 -2.33
C ALA A 11 13.89 -2.92 -3.74
N TYR A 12 13.76 -4.24 -3.89
CA TYR A 12 13.93 -4.94 -5.17
C TYR A 12 12.83 -4.54 -6.17
N PRO A 13 13.15 -4.33 -7.45
CA PRO A 13 14.48 -4.44 -8.09
C PRO A 13 15.24 -3.10 -8.21
N TYR A 14 14.85 -2.06 -7.49
CA TYR A 14 15.30 -0.68 -7.69
C TYR A 14 16.42 -0.22 -6.76
N VAL A 15 16.59 -0.86 -5.62
CA VAL A 15 17.61 -0.51 -4.63
C VAL A 15 18.55 -1.69 -4.39
N VAL A 16 19.86 -1.42 -4.37
CA VAL A 16 20.86 -2.42 -3.99
C VAL A 16 20.94 -2.48 -2.47
N GLY A 17 20.75 -3.66 -1.89
CA GLY A 17 20.80 -3.87 -0.44
C GLY A 17 20.52 -5.31 -0.06
N GLY A 18 20.62 -5.63 1.23
CA GLY A 18 20.47 -7.00 1.73
C GLY A 18 19.12 -7.63 1.39
N VAL A 19 18.03 -6.89 1.59
CA VAL A 19 16.67 -7.37 1.26
C VAL A 19 16.54 -7.63 -0.24
N SER A 20 17.03 -6.72 -1.08
CA SER A 20 16.96 -6.87 -2.54
C SER A 20 17.82 -8.02 -3.04
N ALA A 21 19.01 -8.20 -2.47
CA ALA A 21 19.88 -9.32 -2.79
C ALA A 21 19.24 -10.66 -2.42
N TRP A 22 18.65 -10.74 -1.25
CA TRP A 22 17.93 -11.93 -0.78
C TRP A 22 16.72 -12.27 -1.69
N VAL A 23 15.90 -11.29 -2.04
CA VAL A 23 14.77 -11.49 -2.97
C VAL A 23 15.26 -11.97 -4.33
N HIS A 24 16.33 -11.35 -4.86
CA HIS A 24 16.92 -11.74 -6.13
C HIS A 24 17.44 -13.18 -6.12
N GLU A 25 18.16 -13.56 -5.08
CA GLU A 25 18.69 -14.92 -4.88
C GLU A 25 17.55 -15.94 -4.77
N LEU A 26 16.49 -15.61 -4.01
CA LEU A 26 15.34 -16.49 -3.84
C LEU A 26 14.61 -16.75 -5.17
N ILE A 27 14.45 -15.72 -5.99
CA ILE A 27 13.83 -15.84 -7.33
C ILE A 27 14.72 -16.68 -8.25
N THR A 28 16.02 -16.42 -8.29
CA THR A 28 16.97 -17.12 -9.18
C THR A 28 17.16 -18.57 -8.79
N SER A 29 17.09 -18.89 -7.49
CA SER A 29 17.22 -20.26 -6.97
C SER A 29 15.95 -21.10 -7.17
N ASN A 30 14.84 -20.51 -7.59
CA ASN A 30 13.56 -21.19 -7.76
C ASN A 30 13.00 -21.00 -9.19
N PRO A 31 13.75 -21.45 -10.23
CA PRO A 31 13.35 -21.21 -11.62
C PRO A 31 12.08 -21.97 -12.05
N GLN A 32 11.60 -22.93 -11.25
CA GLN A 32 10.38 -23.71 -11.48
C GLN A 32 9.09 -22.96 -11.11
N HIS A 33 9.20 -21.77 -10.48
CA HIS A 33 8.07 -20.95 -10.09
C HIS A 33 8.08 -19.62 -10.85
N ASP A 34 6.88 -19.09 -11.11
CA ASP A 34 6.70 -17.76 -11.67
C ASP A 34 6.59 -16.73 -10.53
N PHE A 35 7.26 -15.60 -10.70
CA PHE A 35 7.24 -14.52 -9.71
C PHE A 35 6.60 -13.25 -10.28
N LYS A 36 5.77 -12.63 -9.47
CA LYS A 36 5.25 -11.28 -9.68
C LYS A 36 5.80 -10.37 -8.59
N ILE A 37 6.23 -9.17 -8.96
CA ILE A 37 6.78 -8.19 -8.04
C ILE A 37 5.84 -7.00 -7.98
N LEU A 38 5.32 -6.72 -6.80
CA LEU A 38 4.56 -5.52 -6.51
C LEU A 38 5.47 -4.55 -5.75
N CYS A 39 5.88 -3.47 -6.41
CA CYS A 39 6.81 -2.50 -5.83
C CYS A 39 6.05 -1.28 -5.33
N ILE A 40 6.19 -0.94 -4.06
CA ILE A 40 5.71 0.32 -3.50
C ILE A 40 6.86 1.32 -3.57
N ILE A 41 6.72 2.38 -4.37
CA ILE A 41 7.77 3.37 -4.63
C ILE A 41 7.25 4.80 -4.44
N PRO A 42 8.09 5.75 -4.00
CA PRO A 42 7.67 7.12 -3.74
C PRO A 42 7.27 7.87 -5.01
N ASP A 43 7.99 7.68 -6.10
CA ASP A 43 7.71 8.27 -7.41
C ASP A 43 8.29 7.42 -8.55
N GLU A 44 7.91 7.73 -9.80
CA GLU A 44 8.38 7.00 -10.99
C GLU A 44 9.89 7.11 -11.24
N LYS A 45 10.53 8.17 -10.76
CA LYS A 45 11.99 8.37 -10.91
C LYS A 45 12.79 7.33 -10.14
N PHE A 46 12.15 6.73 -9.13
CA PHE A 46 12.71 5.65 -8.32
C PHE A 46 12.78 4.33 -9.09
N ALA A 47 11.96 4.12 -10.11
CA ALA A 47 11.84 2.88 -10.87
C ALA A 47 13.00 2.61 -11.83
N LYS A 48 14.25 2.76 -11.35
CA LYS A 48 15.44 2.44 -12.11
C LYS A 48 15.99 1.08 -11.71
N LEU A 49 15.90 0.11 -12.60
CA LEU A 49 16.39 -1.25 -12.36
C LEU A 49 17.87 -1.25 -11.95
N LYS A 50 18.16 -1.93 -10.86
CA LYS A 50 19.52 -2.18 -10.32
C LYS A 50 19.94 -3.64 -10.43
N TYR A 51 19.01 -4.53 -10.77
CA TYR A 51 19.22 -5.95 -10.97
C TYR A 51 18.83 -6.36 -12.39
N GLN A 52 19.50 -7.37 -12.92
CA GLN A 52 19.05 -8.05 -14.12
C GLN A 52 17.84 -8.92 -13.72
N ILE A 53 16.70 -8.67 -14.35
CA ILE A 53 15.46 -9.37 -13.99
C ILE A 53 15.53 -10.83 -14.47
N PRO A 54 15.36 -11.82 -13.59
CA PRO A 54 15.31 -13.23 -13.94
C PRO A 54 14.12 -13.56 -14.85
N LYS A 55 14.28 -14.58 -15.72
CA LYS A 55 13.27 -14.94 -16.73
C LYS A 55 11.94 -15.43 -16.13
N ASN A 56 11.97 -15.93 -14.92
CA ASN A 56 10.81 -16.37 -14.16
C ASN A 56 10.08 -15.25 -13.39
N VAL A 57 10.51 -14.00 -13.54
CA VAL A 57 9.72 -12.84 -13.15
C VAL A 57 8.81 -12.47 -14.31
N VAL A 58 7.53 -12.77 -14.17
CA VAL A 58 6.53 -12.62 -15.24
C VAL A 58 5.85 -11.25 -15.23
N GLU A 59 5.90 -10.53 -14.10
CA GLU A 59 5.29 -9.22 -13.97
C GLU A 59 5.98 -8.39 -12.89
N ILE A 60 6.19 -7.09 -13.17
CA ILE A 60 6.59 -6.08 -12.19
C ILE A 60 5.56 -4.96 -12.26
N LYS A 61 4.89 -4.70 -11.14
CA LYS A 61 3.89 -3.63 -11.02
C LYS A 61 4.32 -2.64 -9.96
N ASN A 62 4.29 -1.35 -10.30
CA ASN A 62 4.59 -0.28 -9.36
C ASN A 62 3.31 0.31 -8.78
N ILE A 63 3.31 0.49 -7.46
CA ILE A 63 2.36 1.32 -6.75
C ILE A 63 3.12 2.57 -6.32
N LEU A 64 2.68 3.71 -6.83
CA LEU A 64 3.23 4.99 -6.41
C LEU A 64 2.63 5.35 -5.04
N MET A 65 3.50 5.65 -4.09
CA MET A 65 3.06 6.33 -2.87
C MET A 65 2.59 7.71 -3.31
N ASP A 66 1.28 7.89 -3.30
CA ASP A 66 0.66 9.08 -3.85
C ASP A 66 1.28 10.34 -3.26
N SER A 67 1.73 11.22 -4.14
CA SER A 67 2.14 12.58 -3.80
C SER A 67 0.99 13.44 -3.22
N SER A 68 -0.22 12.90 -3.15
CA SER A 68 -1.36 13.50 -2.43
C SER A 68 -1.14 13.55 -0.91
N LEU A 69 -0.12 12.86 -0.39
CA LEU A 69 0.47 13.15 0.91
C LEU A 69 1.29 14.46 0.91
N ASN A 70 1.24 15.27 -0.14
CA ASN A 70 1.62 16.67 -0.09
C ASN A 70 0.67 17.40 0.87
N PHE A 71 1.04 17.33 2.14
CA PHE A 71 0.41 18.03 3.23
C PHE A 71 0.33 19.53 2.92
N SER A 72 -0.76 19.94 2.29
CA SER A 72 -1.11 21.34 2.32
C SER A 72 -1.70 21.61 3.70
N TYR A 73 -1.14 22.58 4.44
CA TYR A 73 -1.69 23.03 5.71
C TYR A 73 -3.18 23.43 5.60
N SER A 74 -3.60 23.88 4.42
CA SER A 74 -4.99 24.18 4.10
C SER A 74 -5.88 22.93 4.01
N SER A 75 -5.35 21.80 3.56
CA SER A 75 -6.07 20.52 3.53
C SER A 75 -6.23 19.96 4.94
N PHE A 76 -5.23 20.15 5.79
CA PHE A 76 -5.25 19.77 7.20
C PHE A 76 -6.37 20.49 7.97
N ILE A 77 -6.51 21.82 7.79
CA ILE A 77 -7.57 22.60 8.43
C ILE A 77 -8.95 22.22 7.90
N LYS A 78 -9.08 21.98 6.59
CA LYS A 78 -10.35 21.56 5.98
C LYS A 78 -10.78 20.17 6.47
N ALA A 79 -9.86 19.23 6.62
CA ALA A 79 -10.13 17.89 7.14
C ALA A 79 -10.68 17.92 8.57
N GLY A 80 -10.11 18.79 9.42
CA GLY A 80 -10.58 18.98 10.80
C GLY A 80 -11.92 19.71 10.94
N LEU A 81 -12.37 20.43 9.89
CA LEU A 81 -13.61 21.23 9.91
C LEU A 81 -14.81 20.54 9.25
N GLN A 82 -14.62 19.50 8.46
CA GLN A 82 -15.72 18.77 7.84
C GLN A 82 -16.32 17.74 8.82
N LYS A 83 -17.42 18.18 9.48
CA LYS A 83 -18.31 17.26 10.20
C LYS A 83 -19.18 16.51 9.19
N ASN A 84 -18.74 15.32 8.78
CA ASN A 84 -19.57 14.40 8.01
C ASN A 84 -19.97 13.23 8.91
N GLU A 85 -21.24 13.11 9.26
CA GLU A 85 -21.74 12.08 10.17
C GLU A 85 -21.55 10.66 9.60
N GLU A 86 -21.68 10.48 8.28
CA GLU A 86 -21.43 9.19 7.62
C GLU A 86 -19.97 8.75 7.76
N LYS A 87 -19.04 9.71 7.72
CA LYS A 87 -17.62 9.48 7.97
C LYS A 87 -17.35 9.03 9.41
N LYS A 88 -18.04 9.64 10.38
CA LYS A 88 -17.92 9.28 11.79
C LYS A 88 -18.33 7.83 12.04
N ASP A 89 -19.44 7.41 11.47
CA ASP A 89 -19.94 6.07 11.67
C ASP A 89 -19.03 5.02 11.04
N SER A 90 -18.46 5.30 9.86
CA SER A 90 -17.51 4.42 9.22
C SER A 90 -16.16 4.32 9.96
N ILE A 91 -15.71 5.42 10.59
CA ILE A 91 -14.50 5.40 11.43
C ILE A 91 -14.75 4.61 12.73
N LYS A 92 -15.91 4.78 13.37
CA LYS A 92 -16.29 3.98 14.53
C LYS A 92 -16.42 2.50 14.20
N GLU A 93 -16.95 2.20 13.02
CA GLU A 93 -17.04 0.86 12.50
C GLU A 93 -15.63 0.26 12.28
N LEU A 94 -14.68 1.03 11.74
CA LEU A 94 -13.28 0.62 11.59
C LEU A 94 -12.63 0.31 12.95
N ILE A 95 -12.83 1.16 13.95
CA ILE A 95 -12.26 0.99 15.29
C ILE A 95 -12.85 -0.26 15.98
N ARG A 96 -14.16 -0.45 15.92
CA ARG A 96 -14.82 -1.68 16.38
C ARG A 96 -14.24 -2.92 15.73
N PHE A 97 -13.88 -2.81 14.52
CA PHE A 97 -13.45 -3.85 13.64
C PHE A 97 -12.01 -4.33 13.90
N GLN A 98 -11.14 -3.45 14.41
CA GLN A 98 -9.79 -3.85 14.85
C GLN A 98 -9.86 -4.88 15.98
N VAL A 99 -10.98 -4.90 16.72
CA VAL A 99 -11.15 -5.77 17.90
C VAL A 99 -11.84 -7.09 17.54
N ASP A 100 -12.96 -7.09 16.79
CA ASP A 100 -13.85 -8.26 16.72
C ASP A 100 -14.27 -8.75 15.30
N GLY A 101 -13.77 -8.17 14.22
CA GLY A 101 -14.27 -8.47 12.87
C GLY A 101 -13.60 -9.67 12.18
N ASN A 102 -14.37 -10.38 11.32
CA ASN A 102 -13.83 -11.40 10.42
C ASN A 102 -13.07 -10.77 9.22
N ALA A 103 -12.27 -11.58 8.50
CA ALA A 103 -11.39 -11.07 7.44
C ALA A 103 -12.14 -10.45 6.26
N ASP A 104 -13.29 -10.99 5.87
CA ASP A 104 -14.04 -10.53 4.70
C ASP A 104 -14.71 -9.17 4.96
N GLU A 105 -15.26 -9.01 6.15
CA GLU A 105 -15.77 -7.71 6.60
C GLU A 105 -14.64 -6.67 6.64
N LYS A 106 -13.44 -7.03 7.13
CA LYS A 106 -12.24 -6.16 7.15
C LYS A 106 -11.89 -5.65 5.76
N LEU A 107 -11.85 -6.50 4.79
CA LEU A 107 -11.57 -6.13 3.41
C LEU A 107 -12.61 -5.13 2.87
N ASN A 108 -13.89 -5.37 3.09
CA ASN A 108 -14.95 -4.47 2.66
C ASN A 108 -14.84 -3.07 3.27
N ILE A 109 -14.48 -2.98 4.55
CA ILE A 109 -14.29 -1.69 5.22
C ILE A 109 -13.03 -0.99 4.71
N ILE A 110 -11.95 -1.73 4.50
CA ILE A 110 -10.72 -1.20 3.91
C ILE A 110 -10.99 -0.67 2.49
N GLU A 111 -11.69 -1.42 1.64
CA GLU A 111 -12.10 -0.96 0.32
C GLU A 111 -12.93 0.33 0.37
N LYS A 112 -13.90 0.38 1.26
CA LYS A 112 -14.75 1.57 1.46
C LYS A 112 -13.95 2.77 1.94
N LEU A 113 -13.00 2.57 2.88
CA LEU A 113 -12.14 3.63 3.40
C LEU A 113 -11.17 4.19 2.37
N PHE A 114 -10.69 3.35 1.44
CA PHE A 114 -9.84 3.78 0.33
C PHE A 114 -10.62 4.21 -0.91
N SER A 115 -11.96 4.16 -0.87
CA SER A 115 -12.79 4.74 -1.92
C SER A 115 -12.74 6.27 -1.87
N LYS A 116 -12.86 6.91 -3.05
CA LYS A 116 -12.90 8.39 -3.14
C LYS A 116 -14.06 9.01 -2.35
N GLU A 117 -15.07 8.24 -2.00
CA GLU A 117 -16.26 8.67 -1.27
C GLU A 117 -15.99 8.96 0.20
N MET A 118 -15.00 8.27 0.79
CA MET A 118 -14.67 8.41 2.22
C MET A 118 -13.62 9.48 2.53
N GLY A 119 -13.00 10.07 1.52
CA GLY A 119 -11.92 11.03 1.67
C GLY A 119 -10.54 10.39 1.77
N SER A 120 -9.53 11.15 2.18
CA SER A 120 -8.17 10.63 2.27
C SER A 120 -7.95 9.83 3.55
N PRO A 121 -7.06 8.82 3.57
CA PRO A 121 -6.66 8.10 4.79
C PRO A 121 -6.19 9.04 5.91
N LEU A 122 -5.61 10.17 5.54
CA LEU A 122 -5.16 11.20 6.46
C LEU A 122 -6.31 11.86 7.21
N GLU A 123 -7.43 12.13 6.54
CA GLU A 123 -8.61 12.70 7.17
C GLU A 123 -9.21 11.75 8.22
N ILE A 124 -9.06 10.44 8.00
CA ILE A 124 -9.46 9.42 8.96
C ILE A 124 -8.56 9.44 10.19
N ILE A 125 -7.24 9.42 9.99
CA ILE A 125 -6.24 9.42 11.07
C ILE A 125 -6.32 10.70 11.90
N LEU A 126 -6.68 11.83 11.28
CA LEU A 126 -6.79 13.12 11.94
C LEU A 126 -8.18 13.40 12.52
N SER A 127 -9.13 12.50 12.34
CA SER A 127 -10.46 12.67 12.92
C SER A 127 -10.43 12.48 14.44
N GLN A 128 -11.31 13.21 15.13
CA GLN A 128 -11.43 13.11 16.58
C GLN A 128 -11.93 11.73 17.00
N GLU A 129 -12.64 11.03 16.13
CA GLU A 129 -13.21 9.71 16.37
C GLU A 129 -12.16 8.59 16.32
N TYR A 130 -11.01 8.84 15.69
CA TYR A 130 -9.92 7.85 15.58
C TYR A 130 -9.08 7.78 16.87
N TRP A 131 -8.97 8.89 17.61
CA TRP A 131 -8.17 9.01 18.84
C TRP A 131 -9.04 8.99 20.09
#